data_8c09f1c36f47d789dbd1582d35d6e1f3
#
_entry.id   8c09f1c36f47d789dbd1582d35d6e1f3
#
_cell.length_a   1.000
_cell.length_b   1.000
_cell.length_c   1.000
_cell.angle_alpha   90.00
_cell.angle_beta   90.00
_cell.angle_gamma   90.00
#
_symmetry.space_group_name_H-M   'P 1'
#
loop_
_entity.id
_entity.type
_entity.pdbx_description
1 polymer ?
#
loop_
_entity_poly.entity_id
_entity_poly.type
_entity_poly.pdbx_seq_one_letter_code
_entity_poly.pdbx_strand_id
1 'polypeptide(L)'
;QGEIKEYYNKHQKSFEQPESRKIVYVNFDIEPSGEDFSETEGAVNDLVKEFEESADPLEFVNLSSDKKADRNYFKQDEIANDSMAQFLFNNEKAVFGPYLENNAYKISRVASVKMLPDSVRARHILIAPQNQDYAQAKNIADSLAGLLRKGADFEELAKTNSVDQNSAVNGGDLGWFTSRTMVQPFSDSAFFAKKNDIKVVLTQYGAHVLQVTDMAKPVKKIQIATVEKEVSPSAKTTNQIYNDARTFAIEVSNLDNFNKKVEESGLTKRIATIGKNDKTIAGMESAREMIRQAYMAEEVDEVLKTNDGSTIFENGNKFTIAVLTEIDEEGIAPLNKVAGNIKRILI
;
A
#
# COMPACT_ATOMS: atom_id res chain seq x y z
N GLN A 1 -22.57 37.25 31.93
CA GLN A 1 -21.89 37.90 30.78
C GLN A 1 -20.71 38.77 31.21
N GLY A 2 -20.81 39.45 32.38
CA GLY A 2 -19.75 40.28 32.93
C GLY A 2 -18.47 39.51 33.26
N GLU A 3 -18.61 38.39 33.93
CA GLU A 3 -17.48 37.53 34.34
C GLU A 3 -16.73 36.92 33.11
N ILE A 4 -17.47 36.55 32.07
CA ILE A 4 -16.88 36.05 30.83
C ILE A 4 -16.01 37.12 30.16
N LYS A 5 -16.52 38.35 30.10
CA LYS A 5 -15.80 39.51 29.53
C LYS A 5 -14.56 39.88 30.36
N GLU A 6 -14.68 39.83 31.69
CA GLU A 6 -13.58 40.11 32.61
C GLU A 6 -12.48 39.02 32.48
N TYR A 7 -12.86 37.74 32.46
CA TYR A 7 -11.93 36.64 32.26
C TYR A 7 -11.20 36.75 30.90
N TYR A 8 -11.94 37.04 29.83
CA TYR A 8 -11.38 37.25 28.50
C TYR A 8 -10.32 38.36 28.48
N ASN A 9 -10.64 39.51 29.06
CA ASN A 9 -9.74 40.67 29.07
C ASN A 9 -8.45 40.39 29.89
N LYS A 10 -8.55 39.61 30.96
CA LYS A 10 -7.38 39.21 31.77
C LYS A 10 -6.49 38.13 31.11
N HIS A 11 -7.05 37.34 30.22
CA HIS A 11 -6.39 36.17 29.67
C HIS A 11 -6.28 36.20 28.13
N GLN A 12 -6.23 37.38 27.49
CA GLN A 12 -6.23 37.53 26.03
C GLN A 12 -5.17 36.69 25.32
N LYS A 13 -3.95 36.61 25.88
CA LYS A 13 -2.88 35.75 25.33
C LYS A 13 -3.21 34.27 25.24
N SER A 14 -4.11 33.79 26.09
CA SER A 14 -4.56 32.39 26.07
C SER A 14 -5.56 32.10 24.95
N PHE A 15 -6.01 33.13 24.24
CA PHE A 15 -6.93 33.07 23.13
C PHE A 15 -6.28 33.48 21.80
N GLU A 16 -4.94 33.48 21.74
CA GLU A 16 -4.22 33.61 20.47
C GLU A 16 -4.56 32.45 19.54
N GLN A 17 -4.89 32.75 18.31
CA GLN A 17 -5.20 31.77 17.27
C GLN A 17 -4.37 32.07 16.01
N PRO A 18 -3.95 31.04 15.27
CA PRO A 18 -3.38 31.22 13.94
C PRO A 18 -4.47 31.60 12.93
N GLU A 19 -4.05 32.17 11.81
CA GLU A 19 -4.93 32.35 10.66
C GLU A 19 -5.48 30.99 10.21
N SER A 20 -6.79 30.86 10.04
CA SER A 20 -7.43 29.66 9.54
C SER A 20 -8.70 29.94 8.74
N ARG A 21 -9.09 28.97 7.95
CA ARG A 21 -10.35 28.96 7.21
C ARG A 21 -11.12 27.70 7.57
N LYS A 22 -12.43 27.82 7.76
CA LYS A 22 -13.29 26.68 7.98
C LYS A 22 -14.23 26.50 6.82
N ILE A 23 -14.26 25.27 6.30
CA ILE A 23 -15.13 24.90 5.19
C ILE A 23 -16.06 23.78 5.61
N VAL A 24 -17.23 23.76 4.98
CA VAL A 24 -18.09 22.57 4.89
C VAL A 24 -18.02 22.04 3.48
N TYR A 25 -18.06 20.72 3.34
CA TYR A 25 -17.97 20.09 2.02
C TYR A 25 -18.67 18.74 1.97
N VAL A 26 -18.96 18.30 0.74
CA VAL A 26 -19.42 16.95 0.41
C VAL A 26 -18.49 16.32 -0.61
N ASN A 27 -18.38 15.01 -0.54
CA ASN A 27 -17.63 14.21 -1.49
C ASN A 27 -18.57 13.31 -2.29
N PHE A 28 -18.27 13.18 -3.57
CA PHE A 28 -18.78 12.16 -4.45
C PHE A 28 -17.63 11.20 -4.72
N ASP A 29 -17.63 10.07 -4.03
CA ASP A 29 -16.56 9.08 -4.12
C ASP A 29 -16.61 8.38 -5.48
N ILE A 30 -15.46 8.29 -6.17
CA ILE A 30 -15.34 7.63 -7.47
C ILE A 30 -15.01 6.16 -7.20
N GLU A 31 -16.06 5.36 -7.04
CA GLU A 31 -15.96 3.92 -6.77
C GLU A 31 -16.49 3.12 -7.97
N PRO A 32 -15.96 1.90 -8.20
CA PRO A 32 -16.47 1.05 -9.28
C PRO A 32 -17.95 0.74 -9.11
N SER A 33 -18.68 0.77 -10.21
CA SER A 33 -20.08 0.38 -10.27
C SER A 33 -20.26 -1.13 -10.40
N GLY A 34 -21.48 -1.64 -10.20
CA GLY A 34 -21.79 -3.05 -10.46
C GLY A 34 -21.50 -3.49 -11.90
N GLU A 35 -21.60 -2.57 -12.86
CA GLU A 35 -21.24 -2.83 -14.26
C GLU A 35 -19.72 -3.01 -14.40
N ASP A 36 -18.91 -2.19 -13.75
CA ASP A 36 -17.43 -2.31 -13.75
C ASP A 36 -16.98 -3.65 -13.15
N PHE A 37 -17.64 -4.11 -12.08
CA PHE A 37 -17.41 -5.45 -11.53
C PHE A 37 -17.75 -6.54 -12.54
N SER A 38 -18.90 -6.46 -13.19
CA SER A 38 -19.34 -7.47 -14.18
C SER A 38 -18.45 -7.50 -15.42
N GLU A 39 -18.01 -6.33 -15.91
CA GLU A 39 -17.10 -6.24 -17.06
C GLU A 39 -15.72 -6.83 -16.70
N THR A 40 -15.18 -6.54 -15.51
CA THR A 40 -13.90 -7.09 -15.06
C THR A 40 -13.99 -8.61 -14.87
N GLU A 41 -15.08 -9.11 -14.28
CA GLU A 41 -15.34 -10.55 -14.15
C GLU A 41 -15.39 -11.24 -15.51
N GLY A 42 -16.11 -10.65 -16.47
CA GLY A 42 -16.19 -11.14 -17.86
C GLY A 42 -14.80 -11.21 -18.50
N ALA A 43 -14.03 -10.14 -18.40
CA ALA A 43 -12.66 -10.09 -18.94
C ALA A 43 -11.73 -11.17 -18.33
N VAL A 44 -11.87 -11.45 -17.02
CA VAL A 44 -11.11 -12.52 -16.36
C VAL A 44 -11.59 -13.90 -16.78
N ASN A 45 -12.91 -14.09 -16.97
CA ASN A 45 -13.48 -15.34 -17.47
C ASN A 45 -12.95 -15.68 -18.87
N ASP A 46 -12.83 -14.68 -19.74
CA ASP A 46 -12.29 -14.87 -21.10
C ASP A 46 -10.84 -15.38 -21.11
N LEU A 47 -10.09 -15.07 -20.07
CA LEU A 47 -8.69 -15.53 -19.93
C LEU A 47 -8.58 -16.97 -19.41
N VAL A 48 -9.63 -17.55 -18.80
CA VAL A 48 -9.55 -18.87 -18.12
C VAL A 48 -9.02 -19.95 -19.05
N LYS A 49 -9.57 -20.08 -20.24
CA LYS A 49 -9.18 -21.14 -21.19
C LYS A 49 -7.74 -20.99 -21.65
N GLU A 50 -7.33 -19.80 -22.03
CA GLU A 50 -5.97 -19.52 -22.49
C GLU A 50 -4.96 -19.72 -21.35
N PHE A 51 -5.32 -19.32 -20.13
CA PHE A 51 -4.52 -19.53 -18.95
C PHE A 51 -4.37 -21.03 -18.62
N GLU A 52 -5.45 -21.81 -18.72
CA GLU A 52 -5.42 -23.27 -18.49
C GLU A 52 -4.52 -23.99 -19.49
N GLU A 53 -4.53 -23.59 -20.77
CA GLU A 53 -3.73 -24.18 -21.85
C GLU A 53 -2.30 -23.65 -21.91
N SER A 54 -1.97 -22.57 -21.16
CA SER A 54 -0.66 -21.93 -21.18
C SER A 54 0.47 -22.88 -20.78
N ALA A 55 1.52 -22.93 -21.59
CA ALA A 55 2.72 -23.72 -21.32
C ALA A 55 3.55 -23.15 -20.15
N ASP A 56 3.60 -21.82 -20.01
CA ASP A 56 4.25 -21.11 -18.91
C ASP A 56 3.24 -20.21 -18.19
N PRO A 57 2.62 -20.70 -17.10
CA PRO A 57 1.62 -19.93 -16.35
C PRO A 57 2.18 -18.66 -15.70
N LEU A 58 3.44 -18.64 -15.29
CA LEU A 58 4.05 -17.46 -14.66
C LEU A 58 4.29 -16.35 -15.67
N GLU A 59 4.74 -16.71 -16.88
CA GLU A 59 4.89 -15.75 -17.96
C GLU A 59 3.53 -15.23 -18.43
N PHE A 60 2.52 -16.08 -18.52
CA PHE A 60 1.15 -15.66 -18.79
C PHE A 60 0.66 -14.61 -17.79
N VAL A 61 0.91 -14.82 -16.49
CA VAL A 61 0.57 -13.83 -15.44
C VAL A 61 1.32 -12.52 -15.70
N ASN A 62 2.62 -12.57 -15.99
CA ASN A 62 3.40 -11.33 -16.23
C ASN A 62 2.89 -10.50 -17.41
N LEU A 63 2.24 -11.13 -18.38
CA LEU A 63 1.68 -10.49 -19.58
C LEU A 63 0.22 -10.05 -19.40
N SER A 64 -0.57 -10.79 -18.62
CA SER A 64 -2.02 -10.65 -18.59
C SER A 64 -2.56 -10.12 -17.26
N SER A 65 -1.74 -10.03 -16.21
CA SER A 65 -2.16 -9.61 -14.87
C SER A 65 -1.70 -8.19 -14.54
N ASP A 66 -2.45 -7.51 -13.68
CA ASP A 66 -2.06 -6.20 -13.14
C ASP A 66 -0.92 -6.32 -12.12
N LYS A 67 -0.73 -7.51 -11.55
CA LYS A 67 0.39 -7.83 -10.65
C LYS A 67 1.32 -8.87 -11.27
N LYS A 68 2.60 -8.76 -10.95
CA LYS A 68 3.62 -9.73 -11.38
C LYS A 68 3.44 -11.07 -10.68
N ALA A 69 3.84 -12.15 -11.35
CA ALA A 69 3.79 -13.50 -10.81
C ALA A 69 4.65 -13.65 -9.56
N ASP A 70 4.08 -14.25 -8.52
CA ASP A 70 4.81 -14.71 -7.34
C ASP A 70 5.56 -16.01 -7.70
N ARG A 71 6.86 -16.05 -7.39
CA ARG A 71 7.72 -17.21 -7.65
C ARG A 71 7.92 -18.10 -6.44
N ASN A 72 7.25 -17.82 -5.33
CA ASN A 72 7.37 -18.61 -4.12
C ASN A 72 6.66 -19.96 -4.23
N TYR A 73 7.15 -20.92 -3.45
CA TYR A 73 6.52 -22.23 -3.28
C TYR A 73 5.83 -22.27 -1.92
N PHE A 74 4.60 -22.75 -1.91
CA PHE A 74 3.72 -22.78 -0.74
C PHE A 74 3.32 -24.21 -0.37
N LYS A 75 3.26 -24.47 0.93
CA LYS A 75 2.51 -25.61 1.48
C LYS A 75 1.02 -25.28 1.45
N GLN A 76 0.19 -26.28 1.59
CA GLN A 76 -1.25 -26.11 1.61
C GLN A 76 -1.73 -25.18 2.74
N ASP A 77 -1.17 -25.31 3.93
CA ASP A 77 -1.48 -24.53 5.13
C ASP A 77 -0.90 -23.10 5.12
N GLU A 78 -0.09 -22.76 4.13
CA GLU A 78 0.46 -21.40 3.92
C GLU A 78 -0.37 -20.54 2.97
N ILE A 79 -1.39 -21.12 2.31
CA ILE A 79 -2.29 -20.45 1.39
C ILE A 79 -3.52 -19.95 2.16
N ALA A 80 -3.71 -18.62 2.21
CA ALA A 80 -4.75 -18.01 3.03
C ALA A 80 -6.19 -18.40 2.64
N ASN A 81 -6.43 -18.68 1.35
CA ASN A 81 -7.72 -19.15 0.87
C ASN A 81 -7.77 -20.68 0.91
N ASP A 82 -8.40 -21.24 1.94
CA ASP A 82 -8.50 -22.70 2.16
C ASP A 82 -9.13 -23.46 0.99
N SER A 83 -10.17 -22.89 0.37
CA SER A 83 -10.86 -23.51 -0.77
C SER A 83 -9.95 -23.59 -1.99
N MET A 84 -9.20 -22.51 -2.27
CA MET A 84 -8.18 -22.48 -3.32
C MET A 84 -7.04 -23.45 -3.02
N ALA A 85 -6.55 -23.47 -1.78
CA ALA A 85 -5.49 -24.37 -1.34
C ALA A 85 -5.88 -25.84 -1.56
N GLN A 86 -7.06 -26.22 -1.10
CA GLN A 86 -7.58 -27.58 -1.27
C GLN A 86 -7.77 -27.95 -2.75
N PHE A 87 -8.31 -27.01 -3.54
CA PHE A 87 -8.52 -27.22 -4.97
C PHE A 87 -7.20 -27.43 -5.72
N LEU A 88 -6.23 -26.53 -5.55
CA LEU A 88 -4.96 -26.55 -6.27
C LEU A 88 -4.07 -27.72 -5.90
N PHE A 89 -4.09 -28.16 -4.62
CA PHE A 89 -3.32 -29.33 -4.20
C PHE A 89 -3.85 -30.65 -4.76
N ASN A 90 -5.14 -30.68 -5.15
CA ASN A 90 -5.79 -31.85 -5.74
C ASN A 90 -5.94 -31.77 -7.26
N ASN A 91 -5.81 -30.59 -7.88
CA ASN A 91 -6.08 -30.36 -9.30
C ASN A 91 -4.95 -29.53 -9.95
N GLU A 92 -3.80 -30.13 -10.17
CA GLU A 92 -2.57 -29.41 -10.59
C GLU A 92 -2.67 -28.70 -11.96
N LYS A 93 -3.62 -29.10 -12.83
CA LYS A 93 -3.79 -28.50 -14.16
C LYS A 93 -4.99 -27.58 -14.30
N ALA A 94 -5.94 -27.64 -13.39
CA ALA A 94 -7.17 -26.87 -13.48
C ALA A 94 -6.99 -25.45 -12.93
N VAL A 95 -7.83 -24.54 -13.43
CA VAL A 95 -7.90 -23.14 -12.96
C VAL A 95 -8.94 -23.03 -11.85
N PHE A 96 -8.57 -22.41 -10.75
CA PHE A 96 -9.47 -22.00 -9.67
C PHE A 96 -9.96 -20.57 -9.92
N GLY A 97 -11.25 -20.36 -9.87
CA GLY A 97 -11.86 -19.05 -10.06
C GLY A 97 -12.74 -18.97 -11.33
N PRO A 98 -13.19 -17.76 -11.71
CA PRO A 98 -12.86 -16.46 -11.07
C PRO A 98 -13.40 -16.33 -9.65
N TYR A 99 -12.66 -15.61 -8.81
CA TYR A 99 -13.09 -15.22 -7.48
C TYR A 99 -12.73 -13.76 -7.19
N LEU A 100 -13.57 -13.08 -6.43
CA LEU A 100 -13.35 -11.69 -6.02
C LEU A 100 -12.64 -11.65 -4.67
N GLU A 101 -11.52 -10.93 -4.61
CA GLU A 101 -10.78 -10.68 -3.38
C GLU A 101 -10.10 -9.32 -3.45
N ASN A 102 -10.27 -8.49 -2.42
CA ASN A 102 -9.67 -7.15 -2.33
C ASN A 102 -9.93 -6.27 -3.56
N ASN A 103 -11.19 -6.21 -4.03
CA ASN A 103 -11.59 -5.44 -5.19
C ASN A 103 -10.91 -5.86 -6.52
N ALA A 104 -10.45 -7.09 -6.60
CA ALA A 104 -9.86 -7.66 -7.81
C ALA A 104 -10.46 -9.03 -8.11
N TYR A 105 -10.77 -9.29 -9.38
CA TYR A 105 -11.09 -10.64 -9.85
C TYR A 105 -9.80 -11.40 -10.14
N LYS A 106 -9.77 -12.66 -9.71
CA LYS A 106 -8.59 -13.52 -9.79
C LYS A 106 -8.93 -14.88 -10.33
N ILE A 107 -7.99 -15.45 -11.07
CA ILE A 107 -7.92 -16.86 -11.44
C ILE A 107 -6.55 -17.40 -11.09
N SER A 108 -6.50 -18.61 -10.55
CA SER A 108 -5.25 -19.22 -10.06
C SER A 108 -5.09 -20.64 -10.56
N ARG A 109 -3.87 -21.04 -10.90
CA ARG A 109 -3.51 -22.44 -11.19
C ARG A 109 -2.11 -22.75 -10.69
N VAL A 110 -1.81 -24.05 -10.61
CA VAL A 110 -0.48 -24.51 -10.29
C VAL A 110 0.46 -24.28 -11.49
N ALA A 111 1.56 -23.57 -11.24
CA ALA A 111 2.65 -23.39 -12.21
C ALA A 111 3.69 -24.52 -12.10
N SER A 112 3.99 -24.96 -10.89
CA SER A 112 4.98 -26.01 -10.64
C SER A 112 4.72 -26.70 -9.31
N VAL A 113 5.08 -27.99 -9.24
CA VAL A 113 5.02 -28.80 -8.02
C VAL A 113 6.40 -29.30 -7.70
N LYS A 114 6.84 -29.18 -6.46
CA LYS A 114 8.14 -29.69 -6.00
C LYS A 114 8.04 -30.29 -4.60
N MET A 115 8.89 -31.27 -4.36
CA MET A 115 9.19 -31.76 -3.01
C MET A 115 10.37 -30.94 -2.48
N LEU A 116 10.10 -30.00 -1.60
CA LEU A 116 11.09 -29.10 -1.00
C LEU A 116 11.11 -29.25 0.52
N PRO A 117 12.27 -29.05 1.17
CA PRO A 117 12.32 -29.08 2.62
C PRO A 117 11.39 -28.02 3.22
N ASP A 118 10.80 -28.35 4.37
CA ASP A 118 9.94 -27.38 5.09
C ASP A 118 10.76 -26.23 5.66
N SER A 119 11.93 -26.55 6.19
CA SER A 119 12.93 -25.59 6.65
C SER A 119 14.34 -26.08 6.33
N VAL A 120 15.28 -25.16 6.29
CA VAL A 120 16.71 -25.44 6.12
C VAL A 120 17.51 -24.76 7.22
N ARG A 121 18.63 -25.37 7.60
CA ARG A 121 19.66 -24.72 8.40
C ARG A 121 20.84 -24.42 7.51
N ALA A 122 21.30 -23.17 7.55
CA ALA A 122 22.41 -22.77 6.71
C ALA A 122 23.35 -21.85 7.47
N ARG A 123 24.55 -21.67 6.92
CA ARG A 123 25.51 -20.65 7.33
C ARG A 123 25.97 -19.87 6.13
N HIS A 124 26.37 -18.62 6.33
CA HIS A 124 26.83 -17.77 5.26
C HIS A 124 28.01 -16.88 5.61
N ILE A 125 28.67 -16.37 4.57
CA ILE A 125 29.64 -15.30 4.61
C ILE A 125 29.11 -14.21 3.68
N LEU A 126 28.83 -13.02 4.19
CA LEU A 126 28.33 -11.90 3.39
C LEU A 126 29.48 -10.95 3.05
N ILE A 127 29.71 -10.72 1.78
CA ILE A 127 30.65 -9.74 1.23
C ILE A 127 29.87 -8.56 0.68
N ALA A 128 29.96 -7.42 1.35
CA ALA A 128 29.29 -6.20 0.88
C ALA A 128 30.02 -5.61 -0.33
N PRO A 129 29.27 -5.06 -1.32
CA PRO A 129 29.88 -4.37 -2.44
C PRO A 129 30.46 -3.03 -1.98
N GLN A 130 31.76 -2.81 -2.23
CA GLN A 130 32.38 -1.50 -2.04
C GLN A 130 32.09 -0.63 -3.26
N ASN A 131 31.67 0.63 -3.03
CA ASN A 131 31.30 1.56 -4.11
C ASN A 131 30.30 0.98 -5.12
N GLN A 132 29.38 0.11 -4.68
CA GLN A 132 28.42 -0.61 -5.52
C GLN A 132 29.05 -1.58 -6.53
N ASP A 133 30.28 -2.01 -6.33
CA ASP A 133 30.94 -3.02 -7.16
C ASP A 133 30.56 -4.45 -6.71
N TYR A 134 29.41 -4.91 -7.21
CA TYR A 134 28.92 -6.27 -6.99
C TYR A 134 29.77 -7.34 -7.67
N ALA A 135 30.49 -7.00 -8.76
CA ALA A 135 31.37 -7.94 -9.44
C ALA A 135 32.59 -8.25 -8.57
N GLN A 136 33.18 -7.24 -7.94
CA GLN A 136 34.28 -7.44 -7.00
C GLN A 136 33.84 -8.27 -5.79
N ALA A 137 32.69 -7.95 -5.17
CA ALA A 137 32.13 -8.73 -4.06
C ALA A 137 31.91 -10.19 -4.44
N LYS A 138 31.38 -10.44 -5.64
CA LYS A 138 31.20 -11.79 -6.18
C LYS A 138 32.52 -12.53 -6.36
N ASN A 139 33.56 -11.90 -6.90
CA ASN A 139 34.88 -12.52 -7.09
C ASN A 139 35.52 -12.92 -5.74
N ILE A 140 35.35 -12.09 -4.71
CA ILE A 140 35.81 -12.42 -3.36
C ILE A 140 35.02 -13.63 -2.83
N ALA A 141 33.68 -13.62 -2.95
CA ALA A 141 32.84 -14.72 -2.51
C ALA A 141 33.16 -16.03 -3.25
N ASP A 142 33.42 -15.98 -4.58
CA ASP A 142 33.82 -17.14 -5.38
C ASP A 142 35.15 -17.70 -4.89
N SER A 143 36.11 -16.84 -4.55
CA SER A 143 37.41 -17.23 -4.02
C SER A 143 37.26 -17.94 -2.67
N LEU A 144 36.46 -17.39 -1.74
CA LEU A 144 36.15 -18.01 -0.45
C LEU A 144 35.43 -19.35 -0.62
N ALA A 145 34.46 -19.43 -1.52
CA ALA A 145 33.78 -20.68 -1.84
C ALA A 145 34.76 -21.73 -2.39
N GLY A 146 35.74 -21.31 -3.18
CA GLY A 146 36.81 -22.17 -3.66
C GLY A 146 37.70 -22.73 -2.54
N LEU A 147 38.05 -21.91 -1.53
CA LEU A 147 38.79 -22.37 -0.35
C LEU A 147 37.99 -23.35 0.48
N LEU A 148 36.70 -23.05 0.71
CA LEU A 148 35.80 -23.92 1.47
C LEU A 148 35.60 -25.30 0.83
N ARG A 149 35.49 -25.36 -0.50
CA ARG A 149 35.42 -26.61 -1.24
C ARG A 149 36.70 -27.44 -1.17
N LYS A 150 37.84 -26.80 -0.86
CA LYS A 150 39.13 -27.46 -0.59
C LYS A 150 39.33 -27.84 0.88
N GLY A 151 38.36 -27.55 1.73
CA GLY A 151 38.40 -27.95 3.16
C GLY A 151 38.78 -26.87 4.12
N ALA A 152 38.84 -25.60 3.73
CA ALA A 152 39.07 -24.50 4.65
C ALA A 152 37.95 -24.44 5.70
N ASP A 153 38.28 -23.90 6.87
CA ASP A 153 37.32 -23.74 7.98
C ASP A 153 36.34 -22.60 7.68
N PHE A 154 35.03 -22.94 7.64
CA PHE A 154 33.98 -21.99 7.37
C PHE A 154 33.81 -20.94 8.47
N GLU A 155 33.96 -21.35 9.75
CA GLU A 155 33.76 -20.49 10.88
C GLU A 155 34.86 -19.42 10.92
N GLU A 156 36.12 -19.81 10.67
CA GLU A 156 37.26 -18.88 10.61
C GLU A 156 37.08 -17.88 9.46
N LEU A 157 36.69 -18.35 8.26
CA LEU A 157 36.47 -17.46 7.13
C LEU A 157 35.27 -16.54 7.35
N ALA A 158 34.20 -17.00 8.02
CA ALA A 158 33.05 -16.17 8.35
C ALA A 158 33.44 -15.04 9.32
N LYS A 159 34.15 -15.37 10.41
CA LYS A 159 34.61 -14.38 11.38
C LYS A 159 35.53 -13.31 10.78
N THR A 160 36.33 -13.70 9.79
CA THR A 160 37.35 -12.81 9.18
C THR A 160 36.78 -11.94 8.05
N ASN A 161 35.83 -12.46 7.26
CA ASN A 161 35.45 -11.85 6.01
C ASN A 161 33.99 -11.37 5.95
N SER A 162 33.09 -11.90 6.82
CA SER A 162 31.69 -11.55 6.74
C SER A 162 31.41 -10.17 7.32
N VAL A 163 30.66 -9.35 6.59
CA VAL A 163 30.14 -8.07 7.09
C VAL A 163 28.87 -8.24 7.95
N ASP A 164 28.21 -9.39 7.90
CA ASP A 164 27.13 -9.73 8.81
C ASP A 164 27.67 -10.20 10.15
N GLN A 165 27.93 -9.24 11.03
CA GLN A 165 28.52 -9.50 12.35
C GLN A 165 27.62 -10.35 13.25
N ASN A 166 26.30 -10.32 13.05
CA ASN A 166 25.35 -11.08 13.87
C ASN A 166 25.55 -12.60 13.71
N SER A 167 25.80 -13.06 12.50
CA SER A 167 26.08 -14.47 12.23
C SER A 167 27.57 -14.78 12.25
N ALA A 168 28.45 -13.86 11.85
CA ALA A 168 29.90 -14.07 11.75
C ALA A 168 30.53 -14.56 13.06
N VAL A 169 30.12 -13.98 14.20
CA VAL A 169 30.63 -14.36 15.54
C VAL A 169 30.34 -15.83 15.90
N ASN A 170 29.28 -16.38 15.28
CA ASN A 170 28.83 -17.77 15.42
C ASN A 170 29.18 -18.61 14.19
N GLY A 171 30.28 -18.27 13.47
CA GLY A 171 30.72 -19.01 12.29
C GLY A 171 29.79 -18.90 11.08
N GLY A 172 29.01 -17.83 11.00
CA GLY A 172 28.06 -17.56 9.92
C GLY A 172 26.72 -18.29 10.06
N ASP A 173 26.47 -18.99 11.18
CA ASP A 173 25.24 -19.78 11.37
C ASP A 173 23.99 -18.89 11.43
N LEU A 174 23.03 -19.16 10.56
CA LEU A 174 21.73 -18.49 10.47
C LEU A 174 20.62 -19.23 11.21
N GLY A 175 20.92 -20.41 11.76
CA GLY A 175 19.94 -21.31 12.35
C GLY A 175 18.98 -21.89 11.31
N TRP A 176 17.83 -22.41 11.78
CA TRP A 176 16.75 -22.91 10.94
C TRP A 176 15.86 -21.77 10.46
N PHE A 177 15.51 -21.77 9.17
CA PHE A 177 14.59 -20.80 8.58
C PHE A 177 13.70 -21.41 7.50
N THR A 178 12.55 -20.79 7.25
CA THR A 178 11.60 -21.16 6.20
C THR A 178 11.86 -20.33 4.93
N SER A 179 11.28 -20.75 3.80
CA SER A 179 11.57 -20.15 2.48
C SER A 179 11.23 -18.65 2.36
N ARG A 180 10.39 -18.09 3.25
CA ARG A 180 10.00 -16.67 3.23
C ARG A 180 10.72 -15.81 4.25
N THR A 181 11.66 -16.37 5.00
CA THR A 181 12.41 -15.66 6.03
C THR A 181 13.54 -14.81 5.45
N MET A 182 14.14 -15.28 4.36
CA MET A 182 15.26 -14.63 3.68
C MET A 182 14.83 -14.02 2.35
N VAL A 183 15.66 -13.11 1.80
CA VAL A 183 15.43 -12.57 0.45
C VAL A 183 15.42 -13.68 -0.59
N GLN A 184 14.57 -13.52 -1.62
CA GLN A 184 14.26 -14.58 -2.59
C GLN A 184 15.50 -15.27 -3.19
N PRO A 185 16.53 -14.58 -3.74
CA PRO A 185 17.66 -15.27 -4.34
C PRO A 185 18.44 -16.15 -3.35
N PHE A 186 18.53 -15.71 -2.09
CA PHE A 186 19.18 -16.47 -1.03
C PHE A 186 18.34 -17.70 -0.65
N SER A 187 17.04 -17.48 -0.44
CA SER A 187 16.09 -18.55 -0.11
C SER A 187 16.05 -19.62 -1.18
N ASP A 188 15.89 -19.24 -2.45
CA ASP A 188 15.87 -20.20 -3.57
C ASP A 188 17.16 -21.02 -3.60
N SER A 189 18.30 -20.37 -3.43
CA SER A 189 19.58 -21.05 -3.44
C SER A 189 19.72 -22.07 -2.30
N ALA A 190 19.17 -21.76 -1.11
CA ALA A 190 19.19 -22.65 0.04
C ALA A 190 18.23 -23.84 -0.11
N PHE A 191 16.97 -23.57 -0.51
CA PHE A 191 15.93 -24.59 -0.58
C PHE A 191 16.05 -25.54 -1.76
N PHE A 192 16.75 -25.11 -2.84
CA PHE A 192 17.07 -25.97 -4.01
C PHE A 192 18.47 -26.59 -3.93
N ALA A 193 19.24 -26.35 -2.85
CA ALA A 193 20.52 -26.98 -2.64
C ALA A 193 20.38 -28.40 -2.06
N LYS A 194 21.48 -29.12 -2.04
CA LYS A 194 21.64 -30.34 -1.23
C LYS A 194 22.36 -30.00 0.07
N LYS A 195 22.23 -30.87 1.07
CA LYS A 195 22.99 -30.76 2.30
C LYS A 195 24.49 -30.72 1.98
N ASN A 196 25.20 -29.79 2.58
CA ASN A 196 26.60 -29.44 2.42
C ASN A 196 26.99 -28.75 1.09
N ASP A 197 26.03 -28.43 0.21
CA ASP A 197 26.33 -27.63 -0.97
C ASP A 197 26.82 -26.23 -0.56
N ILE A 198 27.87 -25.78 -1.26
CA ILE A 198 28.40 -24.41 -1.13
C ILE A 198 28.10 -23.64 -2.40
N LYS A 199 27.31 -22.55 -2.29
CA LYS A 199 26.88 -21.71 -3.40
C LYS A 199 27.27 -20.26 -3.18
N VAL A 200 27.52 -19.54 -4.27
CA VAL A 200 27.66 -18.07 -4.24
C VAL A 200 26.38 -17.46 -4.77
N VAL A 201 25.78 -16.59 -3.99
CA VAL A 201 24.46 -15.99 -4.26
C VAL A 201 24.58 -14.47 -4.19
N LEU A 202 24.08 -13.77 -5.21
CA LEU A 202 23.97 -12.33 -5.21
C LEU A 202 22.61 -11.89 -4.70
N THR A 203 22.60 -10.91 -3.80
CA THR A 203 21.40 -10.24 -3.30
C THR A 203 21.63 -8.73 -3.27
N GLN A 204 20.62 -7.97 -2.94
CA GLN A 204 20.74 -6.51 -2.72
C GLN A 204 21.75 -6.13 -1.61
N TYR A 205 22.09 -7.06 -0.72
CA TYR A 205 23.06 -6.83 0.37
C TYR A 205 24.50 -7.12 -0.03
N GLY A 206 24.73 -7.84 -1.14
CA GLY A 206 26.04 -8.22 -1.61
C GLY A 206 26.13 -9.67 -2.11
N ALA A 207 27.33 -10.23 -2.08
CA ALA A 207 27.59 -11.61 -2.43
C ALA A 207 27.67 -12.48 -1.18
N HIS A 208 26.88 -13.55 -1.14
CA HIS A 208 26.85 -14.52 -0.06
C HIS A 208 27.56 -15.81 -0.47
N VAL A 209 28.48 -16.30 0.35
CA VAL A 209 28.86 -17.70 0.32
C VAL A 209 27.94 -18.47 1.24
N LEU A 210 27.03 -19.24 0.69
CA LEU A 210 25.99 -20.00 1.39
C LEU A 210 26.41 -21.46 1.50
N GLN A 211 26.26 -22.05 2.68
CA GLN A 211 26.33 -23.50 2.87
C GLN A 211 25.09 -24.00 3.63
N VAL A 212 24.38 -24.96 3.05
CA VAL A 212 23.27 -25.65 3.72
C VAL A 212 23.85 -26.73 4.63
N THR A 213 23.64 -26.58 5.95
CA THR A 213 24.19 -27.49 6.95
C THR A 213 23.24 -28.62 7.34
N ASP A 214 21.91 -28.32 7.28
CA ASP A 214 20.89 -29.33 7.52
C ASP A 214 19.57 -28.98 6.82
N MET A 215 18.68 -29.97 6.66
CA MET A 215 17.41 -29.82 5.94
C MET A 215 16.33 -30.66 6.61
N ALA A 216 15.15 -30.10 6.79
CA ALA A 216 13.95 -30.83 7.19
C ALA A 216 13.49 -31.80 6.09
N LYS A 217 12.58 -32.71 6.46
CA LYS A 217 11.98 -33.64 5.46
C LYS A 217 11.28 -32.85 4.36
N PRO A 218 11.48 -33.24 3.09
CA PRO A 218 10.77 -32.63 1.98
C PRO A 218 9.25 -32.84 2.09
N VAL A 219 8.50 -31.79 1.81
CA VAL A 219 7.04 -31.78 1.72
C VAL A 219 6.61 -31.29 0.33
N LYS A 220 5.39 -31.68 -0.10
CA LYS A 220 4.81 -31.15 -1.35
C LYS A 220 4.58 -29.66 -1.20
N LYS A 221 5.19 -28.89 -2.10
CA LYS A 221 4.93 -27.44 -2.26
C LYS A 221 4.56 -27.15 -3.69
N ILE A 222 3.65 -26.19 -3.86
CA ILE A 222 3.20 -25.72 -5.17
C ILE A 222 3.59 -24.28 -5.37
N GLN A 223 3.94 -23.93 -6.60
CA GLN A 223 4.06 -22.55 -7.07
C GLN A 223 2.77 -22.18 -7.75
N ILE A 224 2.18 -21.03 -7.40
CA ILE A 224 0.87 -20.61 -7.87
C ILE A 224 1.02 -19.45 -8.83
N ALA A 225 0.50 -19.60 -10.02
CA ALA A 225 0.29 -18.51 -10.96
C ALA A 225 -1.11 -17.93 -10.73
N THR A 226 -1.21 -16.65 -10.44
CA THR A 226 -2.48 -15.96 -10.22
C THR A 226 -2.57 -14.75 -11.15
N VAL A 227 -3.52 -14.76 -12.06
CA VAL A 227 -3.93 -13.57 -12.80
C VAL A 227 -4.86 -12.76 -11.91
N GLU A 228 -4.55 -11.49 -11.75
CA GLU A 228 -5.33 -10.53 -10.96
C GLU A 228 -5.69 -9.34 -11.84
N LYS A 229 -6.96 -8.96 -11.84
CA LYS A 229 -7.49 -7.76 -12.51
C LYS A 229 -8.23 -6.91 -11.48
N GLU A 230 -7.68 -5.74 -11.19
CA GLU A 230 -8.31 -4.79 -10.28
C GLU A 230 -9.57 -4.20 -10.91
N VAL A 231 -10.65 -4.14 -10.11
CA VAL A 231 -11.87 -3.46 -10.54
C VAL A 231 -11.68 -1.96 -10.34
N SER A 232 -11.65 -1.23 -11.44
CA SER A 232 -11.51 0.22 -11.45
C SER A 232 -12.76 0.88 -12.03
N PRO A 233 -13.12 2.11 -11.58
CA PRO A 233 -14.22 2.84 -12.16
C PRO A 233 -13.97 3.10 -13.65
N SER A 234 -14.92 2.72 -14.51
CA SER A 234 -14.88 3.05 -15.94
C SER A 234 -15.06 4.55 -16.17
N ALA A 235 -14.74 5.01 -17.38
CA ALA A 235 -15.06 6.38 -17.80
C ALA A 235 -16.58 6.67 -17.71
N LYS A 236 -17.42 5.68 -17.96
CA LYS A 236 -18.88 5.78 -17.81
C LYS A 236 -19.27 6.03 -16.35
N THR A 237 -18.75 5.24 -15.43
CA THR A 237 -18.98 5.38 -13.98
C THR A 237 -18.46 6.74 -13.48
N THR A 238 -17.24 7.11 -13.85
CA THR A 238 -16.65 8.41 -13.47
C THR A 238 -17.49 9.58 -13.99
N ASN A 239 -17.94 9.53 -15.26
CA ASN A 239 -18.80 10.57 -15.84
C ASN A 239 -20.17 10.64 -15.16
N GLN A 240 -20.74 9.50 -14.75
CA GLN A 240 -21.99 9.49 -14.02
C GLN A 240 -21.85 10.18 -12.67
N ILE A 241 -20.81 9.85 -11.90
CA ILE A 241 -20.52 10.46 -10.59
C ILE A 241 -20.24 11.98 -10.75
N TYR A 242 -19.51 12.35 -11.83
CA TYR A 242 -19.31 13.77 -12.14
C TYR A 242 -20.62 14.51 -12.43
N ASN A 243 -21.54 13.89 -13.19
CA ASN A 243 -22.85 14.47 -13.48
C ASN A 243 -23.69 14.63 -12.21
N ASP A 244 -23.62 13.67 -11.29
CA ASP A 244 -24.29 13.76 -9.98
C ASP A 244 -23.71 14.92 -9.15
N ALA A 245 -22.38 15.04 -9.09
CA ALA A 245 -21.70 16.16 -8.46
C ALA A 245 -22.09 17.51 -9.12
N ARG A 246 -22.17 17.55 -10.45
CA ARG A 246 -22.57 18.72 -11.21
C ARG A 246 -24.02 19.12 -10.94
N THR A 247 -24.92 18.16 -10.86
CA THR A 247 -26.33 18.40 -10.53
C THR A 247 -26.47 19.00 -9.14
N PHE A 248 -25.72 18.48 -8.18
CA PHE A 248 -25.63 19.06 -6.84
C PHE A 248 -25.07 20.50 -6.89
N ALA A 249 -23.95 20.69 -7.56
CA ALA A 249 -23.22 21.97 -7.60
C ALA A 249 -24.04 23.12 -8.21
N ILE A 250 -24.87 22.87 -9.24
CA ILE A 250 -25.70 23.90 -9.89
C ILE A 250 -26.73 24.48 -8.91
N GLU A 251 -27.21 23.71 -7.96
CA GLU A 251 -28.22 24.14 -6.99
C GLU A 251 -27.63 24.81 -5.76
N VAL A 252 -26.30 24.79 -5.61
CA VAL A 252 -25.58 25.35 -4.46
C VAL A 252 -24.95 26.69 -4.81
N SER A 253 -25.53 27.77 -4.28
CA SER A 253 -25.04 29.14 -4.45
C SER A 253 -24.52 29.76 -3.16
N ASN A 254 -24.84 29.18 -1.99
CA ASN A 254 -24.49 29.62 -0.65
C ASN A 254 -24.62 28.48 0.36
N LEU A 255 -24.30 28.74 1.63
CA LEU A 255 -24.34 27.76 2.72
C LEU A 255 -25.73 27.17 2.97
N ASP A 256 -26.78 28.01 2.89
CA ASP A 256 -28.15 27.57 3.13
C ASP A 256 -28.61 26.58 2.04
N ASN A 257 -28.37 26.93 0.78
CA ASN A 257 -28.64 26.01 -0.35
C ASN A 257 -27.81 24.73 -0.24
N PHE A 258 -26.53 24.85 0.16
CA PHE A 258 -25.66 23.69 0.40
C PHE A 258 -26.25 22.75 1.46
N ASN A 259 -26.61 23.28 2.63
CA ASN A 259 -27.17 22.47 3.71
C ASN A 259 -28.47 21.79 3.30
N LYS A 260 -29.39 22.52 2.65
CA LYS A 260 -30.63 21.98 2.15
C LYS A 260 -30.39 20.84 1.14
N LYS A 261 -29.48 21.06 0.20
CA LYS A 261 -29.18 20.05 -0.83
C LYS A 261 -28.48 18.80 -0.26
N VAL A 262 -27.67 18.96 0.78
CA VAL A 262 -27.06 17.83 1.51
C VAL A 262 -28.14 16.96 2.14
N GLU A 263 -29.13 17.58 2.82
CA GLU A 263 -30.24 16.86 3.46
C GLU A 263 -31.11 16.12 2.41
N GLU A 264 -31.41 16.77 1.28
CA GLU A 264 -32.21 16.18 0.20
C GLU A 264 -31.52 15.01 -0.49
N SER A 265 -30.20 15.06 -0.66
CA SER A 265 -29.42 14.04 -1.35
C SER A 265 -28.88 12.94 -0.44
N GLY A 266 -29.05 13.05 0.88
CA GLY A 266 -28.53 12.08 1.85
C GLY A 266 -27.00 12.00 1.92
N LEU A 267 -26.31 13.01 1.38
CA LEU A 267 -24.85 13.08 1.41
C LEU A 267 -24.34 13.43 2.80
N THR A 268 -23.13 12.95 3.13
CA THR A 268 -22.49 13.26 4.39
C THR A 268 -21.78 14.60 4.32
N LYS A 269 -22.29 15.60 5.07
CA LYS A 269 -21.61 16.87 5.28
C LYS A 269 -20.35 16.67 6.13
N ARG A 270 -19.23 17.16 5.65
CA ARG A 270 -17.94 17.15 6.34
C ARG A 270 -17.50 18.58 6.65
N ILE A 271 -16.68 18.72 7.67
CA ILE A 271 -16.15 20.01 8.13
C ILE A 271 -14.64 19.90 8.22
N ALA A 272 -13.92 20.89 7.73
CA ALA A 272 -12.48 21.02 7.93
C ALA A 272 -12.11 22.43 8.36
N THR A 273 -11.19 22.53 9.31
CA THR A 273 -10.46 23.77 9.62
C THR A 273 -9.09 23.66 8.96
N ILE A 274 -8.75 24.63 8.16
CA ILE A 274 -7.58 24.63 7.28
C ILE A 274 -6.63 25.76 7.71
N GLY A 275 -5.39 25.41 8.01
CA GLY A 275 -4.29 26.35 8.22
C GLY A 275 -3.67 26.78 6.90
N LYS A 276 -3.06 27.98 6.88
CA LYS A 276 -2.47 28.58 5.68
C LYS A 276 -1.41 27.69 5.00
N ASN A 277 -0.69 26.90 5.78
CA ASN A 277 0.41 26.04 5.30
C ASN A 277 0.00 24.58 5.12
N ASP A 278 -1.28 24.27 5.32
CA ASP A 278 -1.76 22.90 5.15
C ASP A 278 -1.63 22.46 3.68
N LYS A 279 -1.31 21.20 3.51
CA LYS A 279 -1.15 20.60 2.18
C LYS A 279 -2.23 19.56 1.89
N THR A 280 -2.91 19.11 2.93
CA THR A 280 -3.90 18.03 2.87
C THR A 280 -5.10 18.37 3.75
N ILE A 281 -6.24 17.77 3.43
CA ILE A 281 -7.42 17.70 4.28
C ILE A 281 -7.66 16.22 4.56
N ALA A 282 -8.03 15.87 5.78
CA ALA A 282 -8.25 14.49 6.19
C ALA A 282 -9.22 13.77 5.21
N GLY A 283 -8.75 12.65 4.63
CA GLY A 283 -9.52 11.86 3.66
C GLY A 283 -9.52 12.40 2.23
N MET A 284 -8.62 13.35 1.88
CA MET A 284 -8.40 13.86 0.52
C MET A 284 -6.92 13.76 0.16
N GLU A 285 -6.61 13.12 -0.96
CA GLU A 285 -5.23 12.96 -1.43
C GLU A 285 -4.66 14.24 -2.05
N SER A 286 -5.50 15.09 -2.63
CA SER A 286 -5.08 16.27 -3.41
C SER A 286 -5.94 17.51 -3.10
N ALA A 287 -5.78 18.06 -1.88
CA ALA A 287 -6.60 19.18 -1.41
C ALA A 287 -5.98 20.59 -1.63
N ARG A 288 -4.77 20.68 -2.21
CA ARG A 288 -4.02 21.95 -2.28
C ARG A 288 -4.75 23.08 -3.00
N GLU A 289 -5.44 22.77 -4.09
CA GLU A 289 -6.18 23.79 -4.83
C GLU A 289 -7.35 24.32 -4.00
N MET A 290 -8.12 23.43 -3.38
CA MET A 290 -9.24 23.80 -2.52
C MET A 290 -8.79 24.62 -1.31
N ILE A 291 -7.68 24.25 -0.67
CA ILE A 291 -7.06 25.02 0.43
C ILE A 291 -6.71 26.43 -0.04
N ARG A 292 -6.04 26.55 -1.20
CA ARG A 292 -5.68 27.85 -1.75
C ARG A 292 -6.92 28.70 -2.06
N GLN A 293 -7.95 28.12 -2.64
CA GLN A 293 -9.20 28.83 -2.94
C GLN A 293 -9.93 29.26 -1.66
N ALA A 294 -9.90 28.49 -0.60
CA ALA A 294 -10.45 28.87 0.69
C ALA A 294 -9.74 30.10 1.30
N TYR A 295 -8.44 30.30 1.01
CA TYR A 295 -7.69 31.48 1.43
C TYR A 295 -7.80 32.66 0.45
N MET A 296 -8.25 32.43 -0.78
CA MET A 296 -8.53 33.48 -1.76
C MET A 296 -9.97 34.03 -1.65
N ALA A 297 -10.87 33.26 -1.07
CA ALA A 297 -12.23 33.69 -0.82
C ALA A 297 -12.26 34.82 0.23
N GLU A 298 -12.98 35.90 -0.07
CA GLU A 298 -13.00 37.11 0.75
C GLU A 298 -14.17 37.13 1.75
N GLU A 299 -15.24 36.41 1.45
CA GLU A 299 -16.47 36.39 2.23
C GLU A 299 -16.84 34.98 2.69
N VAL A 300 -17.41 34.87 3.91
CA VAL A 300 -18.08 33.65 4.35
C VAL A 300 -19.32 33.44 3.51
N ASP A 301 -19.80 32.19 3.46
CA ASP A 301 -20.96 31.76 2.65
C ASP A 301 -20.63 31.62 1.14
N GLU A 302 -19.37 31.81 0.75
CA GLU A 302 -18.93 31.67 -0.63
C GLU A 302 -18.70 30.20 -0.98
N VAL A 303 -19.27 29.76 -2.13
CA VAL A 303 -18.95 28.47 -2.72
C VAL A 303 -17.59 28.54 -3.37
N LEU A 304 -16.66 27.70 -2.93
CA LEU A 304 -15.31 27.68 -3.44
C LEU A 304 -15.27 27.29 -4.92
N LYS A 305 -14.36 27.90 -5.67
CA LYS A 305 -14.18 27.64 -7.10
C LYS A 305 -12.72 27.30 -7.39
N THR A 306 -12.52 26.39 -8.32
CA THR A 306 -11.22 26.09 -8.92
C THR A 306 -10.70 27.28 -9.73
N ASN A 307 -9.46 27.23 -10.18
CA ASN A 307 -8.86 28.33 -10.96
C ASN A 307 -9.56 28.62 -12.29
N ASP A 308 -10.25 27.61 -12.86
CA ASP A 308 -11.03 27.73 -14.10
C ASP A 308 -12.50 28.11 -13.85
N GLY A 309 -12.86 28.35 -12.59
CA GLY A 309 -14.19 28.78 -12.18
C GLY A 309 -15.20 27.65 -11.92
N SER A 310 -14.80 26.40 -11.98
CA SER A 310 -15.64 25.26 -11.58
C SER A 310 -15.85 25.26 -10.07
N THR A 311 -17.05 24.87 -9.62
CA THR A 311 -17.34 24.63 -8.20
C THR A 311 -17.07 23.18 -7.77
N ILE A 312 -16.58 22.33 -8.68
CA ILE A 312 -16.25 20.92 -8.45
C ILE A 312 -14.73 20.78 -8.42
N PHE A 313 -14.20 20.34 -7.30
CA PHE A 313 -12.78 20.03 -7.14
C PHE A 313 -12.53 18.55 -7.36
N GLU A 314 -11.52 18.20 -8.14
CA GLU A 314 -11.03 16.83 -8.29
C GLU A 314 -9.94 16.54 -7.24
N ASN A 315 -10.27 15.71 -6.26
CA ASN A 315 -9.39 15.41 -5.14
C ASN A 315 -9.06 13.90 -5.12
N GLY A 316 -8.16 13.46 -6.00
CA GLY A 316 -7.83 12.04 -6.16
C GLY A 316 -9.03 11.26 -6.71
N ASN A 317 -9.57 10.34 -5.91
CA ASN A 317 -10.73 9.52 -6.28
C ASN A 317 -12.08 10.14 -5.85
N LYS A 318 -12.19 11.48 -5.78
CA LYS A 318 -13.39 12.18 -5.32
C LYS A 318 -13.64 13.45 -6.09
N PHE A 319 -14.92 13.77 -6.33
CA PHE A 319 -15.36 15.12 -6.66
C PHE A 319 -15.87 15.78 -5.38
N THR A 320 -15.42 16.99 -5.11
CA THR A 320 -15.73 17.70 -3.86
C THR A 320 -16.35 19.07 -4.17
N ILE A 321 -17.44 19.42 -3.47
CA ILE A 321 -18.03 20.76 -3.47
C ILE A 321 -17.91 21.31 -2.05
N ALA A 322 -17.40 22.54 -1.90
CA ALA A 322 -17.11 23.14 -0.62
C ALA A 322 -17.63 24.58 -0.53
N VAL A 323 -18.01 24.97 0.70
CA VAL A 323 -18.44 26.33 1.04
C VAL A 323 -17.59 26.85 2.21
N LEU A 324 -17.12 28.09 2.12
CA LEU A 324 -16.40 28.75 3.21
C LEU A 324 -17.38 29.21 4.30
N THR A 325 -17.14 28.78 5.55
CA THR A 325 -18.05 29.08 6.67
C THR A 325 -17.46 29.98 7.73
N GLU A 326 -16.14 30.00 7.90
CA GLU A 326 -15.47 30.90 8.84
C GLU A 326 -14.12 31.37 8.28
N ILE A 327 -13.81 32.62 8.55
CA ILE A 327 -12.51 33.25 8.30
C ILE A 327 -11.96 33.66 9.66
N ASP A 328 -10.85 33.05 10.08
CA ASP A 328 -10.14 33.39 11.29
C ASP A 328 -8.83 34.07 10.93
N GLU A 329 -8.69 35.29 11.37
CA GLU A 329 -7.44 36.04 11.25
C GLU A 329 -6.47 35.64 12.38
N GLU A 330 -5.17 35.77 12.11
CA GLU A 330 -4.13 35.62 13.11
C GLU A 330 -4.28 36.68 14.22
N GLY A 331 -4.22 36.24 15.47
CA GLY A 331 -4.30 37.16 16.61
C GLY A 331 -5.19 36.65 17.72
N ILE A 332 -5.80 37.54 18.47
CA ILE A 332 -6.65 37.18 19.62
C ILE A 332 -8.06 36.86 19.10
N ALA A 333 -8.52 35.64 19.34
CA ALA A 333 -9.86 35.22 18.96
C ALA A 333 -10.93 36.13 19.60
N PRO A 334 -11.94 36.59 18.84
CA PRO A 334 -12.96 37.49 19.36
C PRO A 334 -13.80 36.81 20.46
N LEU A 335 -14.27 37.60 21.41
CA LEU A 335 -14.99 37.13 22.61
C LEU A 335 -16.17 36.20 22.27
N ASN A 336 -16.94 36.51 21.26
CA ASN A 336 -18.09 35.69 20.83
C ASN A 336 -17.69 34.26 20.49
N LYS A 337 -16.51 34.06 19.94
CA LYS A 337 -15.98 32.76 19.55
C LYS A 337 -15.54 31.93 20.76
N VAL A 338 -14.96 32.54 21.77
CA VAL A 338 -14.39 31.87 22.94
C VAL A 338 -15.31 31.89 24.17
N ALA A 339 -16.39 32.62 24.15
CA ALA A 339 -17.32 32.76 25.25
C ALA A 339 -17.86 31.43 25.79
N GLY A 340 -18.15 30.46 24.91
CA GLY A 340 -18.58 29.12 25.30
C GLY A 340 -17.50 28.32 26.04
N ASN A 341 -16.24 28.48 25.66
CA ASN A 341 -15.10 27.85 26.34
C ASN A 341 -14.86 28.50 27.69
N ILE A 342 -14.91 29.86 27.76
CA ILE A 342 -14.74 30.60 29.01
C ILE A 342 -15.84 30.23 29.99
N LYS A 343 -17.09 30.09 29.55
CA LYS A 343 -18.20 29.67 30.39
C LYS A 343 -17.96 28.29 31.05
N ARG A 344 -17.35 27.35 30.32
CA ARG A 344 -16.98 26.03 30.88
C ARG A 344 -15.84 26.09 31.90
N ILE A 345 -14.97 27.08 31.81
CA ILE A 345 -13.86 27.29 32.75
C ILE A 345 -14.33 27.93 34.04
N LEU A 346 -15.40 28.76 33.99
CA LEU A 346 -15.95 29.52 35.12
C LEU A 346 -17.02 28.74 35.92
N ILE A 347 -17.43 27.56 35.47
CA ILE A 347 -18.33 26.62 36.13
C ILE A 347 -17.52 25.57 36.87
#